data_b8458ea4b49617dce09ae8a5346f34ad
#
_entry.id   b8458ea4b49617dce09ae8a5346f34ad
#
_cell.length_a   1.000
_cell.length_b   1.000
_cell.length_c   1.000
_cell.angle_alpha   90.00
_cell.angle_beta   90.00
_cell.angle_gamma   90.00
#
_symmetry.space_group_name_H-M   'P 1'
#
loop_
_entity.id
_entity.type
_entity.pdbx_description
1 polymer ?
#
loop_
_entity_poly.entity_id
_entity_poly.type
_entity_poly.pdbx_seq_one_letter_code
_entity_poly.pdbx_strand_id
1 'polypeptide(L)'
;MRSVLSSFKDAAGLVKDGDVVTTGGATFHRAPMEFLREIIRQGKKDLVLVDREPAIDFDLLIGAGCVAKVRAGLLAFELLGFAPNFRKKSESREIITKEGACQPIIAGFRAAAMGIPSLTIRGMLGSDLLEISEILGSQQQVEDPFTGEKLIAVRAIEPDVAVIHVQEADEYGNARIEGPLYEDVIKAKAAKTVIVTAEEIISNVEFRKNPAATKIPHFLVDAVVHAPNGAYPCSCFNRYEVDYDHIREYIAAVNNDRFGKYLDEYVYGRAGS
;
A
#
# COMPACT_ATOMS: atom_id res chain seq x y z
N MET A 1 -15.80 -23.26 -5.73
CA MET A 1 -14.74 -22.22 -5.74
C MET A 1 -13.40 -22.93 -5.62
N ARG A 2 -12.36 -22.39 -6.25
CA ARG A 2 -10.97 -22.91 -6.11
C ARG A 2 -10.33 -22.17 -4.94
N SER A 3 -9.54 -22.87 -4.11
CA SER A 3 -8.73 -22.24 -3.06
C SER A 3 -7.65 -21.37 -3.68
N VAL A 4 -7.46 -20.17 -3.13
CA VAL A 4 -6.41 -19.20 -3.46
C VAL A 4 -5.43 -19.05 -2.29
N LEU A 5 -5.51 -19.94 -1.30
CA LEU A 5 -4.54 -19.96 -0.20
C LEU A 5 -3.15 -20.25 -0.73
N SER A 6 -2.19 -19.45 -0.33
CA SER A 6 -0.83 -19.42 -0.88
C SER A 6 0.21 -19.26 0.22
N SER A 7 1.44 -19.68 -0.08
CA SER A 7 2.58 -19.33 0.75
C SER A 7 3.02 -17.87 0.51
N PHE A 8 3.75 -17.28 1.47
CA PHE A 8 4.38 -15.98 1.25
C PHE A 8 5.21 -15.96 -0.02
N LYS A 9 6.02 -17.00 -0.23
CA LYS A 9 6.91 -17.11 -1.39
C LYS A 9 6.15 -17.11 -2.70
N ASP A 10 5.09 -17.91 -2.82
CA ASP A 10 4.33 -18.02 -4.07
C ASP A 10 3.52 -16.76 -4.35
N ALA A 11 2.89 -16.19 -3.32
CA ALA A 11 2.15 -14.94 -3.45
C ALA A 11 3.06 -13.76 -3.82
N ALA A 12 4.24 -13.63 -3.20
CA ALA A 12 5.21 -12.60 -3.57
C ALA A 12 5.80 -12.84 -4.98
N GLY A 13 5.76 -14.07 -5.49
CA GLY A 13 6.07 -14.39 -6.87
C GLY A 13 5.12 -13.75 -7.90
N LEU A 14 3.92 -13.34 -7.49
CA LEU A 14 2.97 -12.60 -8.34
C LEU A 14 3.43 -11.15 -8.58
N VAL A 15 4.21 -10.58 -7.67
CA VAL A 15 4.81 -9.26 -7.84
C VAL A 15 6.02 -9.37 -8.76
N LYS A 16 6.09 -8.54 -9.80
CA LYS A 16 7.18 -8.51 -10.79
C LYS A 16 7.96 -7.22 -10.65
N ASP A 17 9.21 -7.26 -11.11
CA ASP A 17 10.02 -6.05 -11.21
C ASP A 17 9.33 -5.02 -12.12
N GLY A 18 9.32 -3.78 -11.68
CA GLY A 18 8.66 -2.68 -12.40
C GLY A 18 7.16 -2.53 -12.14
N ASP A 19 6.51 -3.45 -11.41
CA ASP A 19 5.08 -3.35 -11.10
C ASP A 19 4.72 -2.08 -10.33
N VAL A 20 3.52 -1.58 -10.61
CA VAL A 20 2.86 -0.55 -9.82
C VAL A 20 2.19 -1.21 -8.62
N VAL A 21 2.67 -0.90 -7.42
CA VAL A 21 2.23 -1.55 -6.18
C VAL A 21 1.58 -0.53 -5.24
N THR A 22 0.46 -0.92 -4.63
CA THR A 22 -0.18 -0.20 -3.53
C THR A 22 -0.38 -1.14 -2.34
N THR A 23 -0.38 -0.58 -1.12
CA THR A 23 -0.59 -1.31 0.12
C THR A 23 -1.93 -0.95 0.75
N GLY A 24 -2.51 -1.86 1.53
CA GLY A 24 -3.69 -1.59 2.36
C GLY A 24 -3.35 -0.85 3.65
N GLY A 25 -4.38 -0.40 4.34
CA GLY A 25 -4.25 0.40 5.55
C GLY A 25 -3.90 1.86 5.27
N ALA A 26 -3.38 2.54 6.29
CA ALA A 26 -2.84 3.90 6.19
C ALA A 26 -1.87 4.15 7.35
N THR A 27 -0.79 4.86 7.09
CA THR A 27 0.27 5.18 8.06
C THR A 27 0.73 3.95 8.85
N PHE A 28 0.39 3.87 10.14
CA PHE A 28 0.76 2.75 11.01
C PHE A 28 -0.40 1.79 11.28
N HIS A 29 -1.40 1.73 10.39
CA HIS A 29 -2.54 0.82 10.51
C HIS A 29 -2.58 -0.19 9.38
N ARG A 30 -2.50 -1.47 9.72
CA ARG A 30 -2.69 -2.62 8.81
C ARG A 30 -1.82 -2.61 7.55
N ALA A 31 -0.64 -1.95 7.59
CA ALA A 31 0.33 -2.13 6.53
C ALA A 31 0.78 -3.61 6.46
N PRO A 32 0.88 -4.22 5.27
CA PRO A 32 1.18 -5.66 5.12
C PRO A 32 2.67 -5.97 5.31
N MET A 33 3.25 -5.57 6.46
CA MET A 33 4.69 -5.51 6.70
C MET A 33 5.43 -6.83 6.47
N GLU A 34 4.85 -7.96 6.90
CA GLU A 34 5.53 -9.25 6.70
C GLU A 34 5.58 -9.64 5.22
N PHE A 35 4.56 -9.29 4.45
CA PHE A 35 4.58 -9.50 3.01
C PHE A 35 5.62 -8.63 2.30
N LEU A 36 5.79 -7.38 2.75
CA LEU A 36 6.82 -6.49 2.20
C LEU A 36 8.23 -6.98 2.53
N ARG A 37 8.44 -7.58 3.70
CA ARG A 37 9.70 -8.27 4.03
C ARG A 37 9.97 -9.41 3.04
N GLU A 38 8.93 -10.17 2.64
CA GLU A 38 9.10 -11.22 1.64
C GLU A 38 9.43 -10.68 0.24
N ILE A 39 8.85 -9.55 -0.17
CA ILE A 39 9.24 -8.83 -1.40
C ILE A 39 10.74 -8.52 -1.39
N ILE A 40 11.25 -8.03 -0.24
CA ILE A 40 12.68 -7.75 -0.08
C ILE A 40 13.51 -9.03 -0.13
N ARG A 41 13.10 -10.11 0.56
CA ARG A 41 13.80 -11.41 0.55
C ARG A 41 13.92 -11.98 -0.87
N GLN A 42 12.92 -11.76 -1.71
CA GLN A 42 12.93 -12.19 -3.11
C GLN A 42 13.71 -11.25 -4.04
N GLY A 43 14.21 -10.12 -3.50
CA GLY A 43 15.03 -9.19 -4.26
C GLY A 43 14.29 -8.48 -5.39
N LYS A 44 12.98 -8.23 -5.23
CA LYS A 44 12.19 -7.49 -6.22
C LYS A 44 12.73 -6.07 -6.38
N LYS A 45 12.69 -5.56 -7.62
CA LYS A 45 13.33 -4.29 -7.98
C LYS A 45 12.43 -3.42 -8.84
N ASP A 46 12.84 -2.17 -8.96
CA ASP A 46 12.26 -1.18 -9.88
C ASP A 46 10.75 -0.92 -9.66
N LEU A 47 10.23 -1.26 -8.48
CA LEU A 47 8.82 -1.08 -8.14
C LEU A 47 8.43 0.40 -8.22
N VAL A 48 7.19 0.64 -8.65
CA VAL A 48 6.56 1.95 -8.63
C VAL A 48 5.50 1.95 -7.52
N LEU A 49 5.75 2.66 -6.44
CA LEU A 49 4.83 2.69 -5.30
C LEU A 49 3.84 3.85 -5.44
N VAL A 50 2.56 3.57 -5.20
CA VAL A 50 1.49 4.58 -5.21
C VAL A 50 0.56 4.40 -4.04
N ASP A 51 0.42 5.42 -3.19
CA ASP A 51 -0.56 5.44 -2.11
C ASP A 51 -0.87 6.85 -1.63
N ARG A 52 -1.96 6.98 -0.85
CA ARG A 52 -2.38 8.23 -0.25
C ARG A 52 -1.48 8.64 0.91
N GLU A 53 -1.34 7.79 1.89
CA GLU A 53 -0.61 8.04 3.16
C GLU A 53 0.16 6.80 3.63
N PRO A 54 1.19 6.36 2.87
CA PRO A 54 2.07 5.31 3.35
C PRO A 54 3.05 5.84 4.40
N ALA A 55 3.66 4.95 5.16
CA ALA A 55 4.67 5.27 6.16
C ALA A 55 5.83 4.27 6.11
N ILE A 56 5.99 3.44 7.16
CA ILE A 56 7.10 2.48 7.28
C ILE A 56 7.08 1.40 6.18
N ASP A 57 5.92 1.07 5.65
CA ASP A 57 5.73 0.12 4.54
C ASP A 57 6.52 0.55 3.29
N PHE A 58 6.28 1.76 2.80
CA PHE A 58 7.01 2.28 1.65
C PHE A 58 8.46 2.59 1.98
N ASP A 59 8.71 3.17 3.16
CA ASP A 59 10.08 3.54 3.57
C ASP A 59 11.00 2.33 3.68
N LEU A 60 10.49 1.19 4.14
CA LEU A 60 11.22 -0.08 4.21
C LEU A 60 11.63 -0.59 2.81
N LEU A 61 10.68 -0.63 1.85
CA LEU A 61 10.97 -1.04 0.47
C LEU A 61 11.95 -0.09 -0.22
N ILE A 62 11.80 1.21 0.01
CA ILE A 62 12.71 2.26 -0.51
C ILE A 62 14.11 2.03 0.06
N GLY A 63 14.23 1.88 1.37
CA GLY A 63 15.51 1.63 2.04
C GLY A 63 16.21 0.38 1.54
N ALA A 64 15.47 -0.69 1.34
CA ALA A 64 15.98 -1.96 0.82
C ALA A 64 16.37 -1.94 -0.68
N GLY A 65 16.10 -0.84 -1.40
CA GLY A 65 16.48 -0.71 -2.82
C GLY A 65 15.52 -1.41 -3.79
N CYS A 66 14.28 -1.65 -3.36
CA CYS A 66 13.25 -2.28 -4.20
C CYS A 66 12.53 -1.30 -5.13
N VAL A 67 12.70 0.02 -4.95
CA VAL A 67 11.83 1.04 -5.51
C VAL A 67 12.55 1.96 -6.47
N ALA A 68 11.98 2.18 -7.65
CA ALA A 68 12.45 3.16 -8.62
C ALA A 68 11.66 4.47 -8.55
N LYS A 69 10.35 4.41 -8.27
CA LYS A 69 9.47 5.58 -8.30
C LYS A 69 8.45 5.55 -7.17
N VAL A 70 8.12 6.74 -6.65
CA VAL A 70 7.10 6.91 -5.61
C VAL A 70 6.15 8.05 -5.99
N ARG A 71 4.86 7.82 -5.82
CA ARG A 71 3.82 8.83 -5.80
C ARG A 71 3.01 8.67 -4.52
N ALA A 72 3.13 9.61 -3.60
CA ALA A 72 2.39 9.61 -2.35
C ALA A 72 1.73 10.97 -2.11
N GLY A 73 0.58 10.96 -1.46
CA GLY A 73 -0.06 12.19 -0.98
C GLY A 73 0.71 12.77 0.21
N LEU A 74 1.11 11.89 1.11
CA LEU A 74 1.99 12.18 2.24
C LEU A 74 2.76 10.90 2.56
N LEU A 75 4.10 10.97 2.65
CA LEU A 75 4.94 9.88 3.14
C LEU A 75 5.71 10.38 4.35
N ALA A 76 5.19 10.10 5.53
CA ALA A 76 5.72 10.58 6.79
C ALA A 76 5.38 9.61 7.94
N PHE A 77 6.08 9.75 9.04
CA PHE A 77 5.88 8.95 10.26
C PHE A 77 5.10 9.76 11.32
N GLU A 78 4.18 10.61 10.86
CA GLU A 78 3.32 11.44 11.70
C GLU A 78 4.12 12.24 12.75
N LEU A 79 3.81 12.06 14.04
CA LEU A 79 4.51 12.73 15.15
C LEU A 79 5.99 12.34 15.26
N LEU A 80 6.42 11.28 14.63
CA LEU A 80 7.83 10.84 14.61
C LEU A 80 8.65 11.50 13.50
N GLY A 81 8.02 12.31 12.64
CA GLY A 81 8.68 13.09 11.60
C GLY A 81 8.64 12.48 10.22
N PHE A 82 9.63 12.80 9.39
CA PHE A 82 9.71 12.33 8.01
C PHE A 82 10.16 10.87 7.91
N ALA A 83 9.69 10.17 6.89
CA ALA A 83 10.16 8.84 6.51
C ALA A 83 11.66 8.91 6.12
N PRO A 84 12.56 8.27 6.86
CA PRO A 84 13.99 8.59 6.79
C PRO A 84 14.69 8.08 5.52
N ASN A 85 14.37 6.89 5.03
CA ASN A 85 14.92 6.37 3.77
C ASN A 85 14.37 7.12 2.57
N PHE A 86 13.06 7.39 2.55
CA PHE A 86 12.42 8.18 1.51
C PHE A 86 13.07 9.54 1.38
N ARG A 87 13.28 10.25 2.50
CA ARG A 87 13.95 11.54 2.52
C ARG A 87 15.35 11.44 1.95
N LYS A 88 16.21 10.54 2.49
CA LYS A 88 17.60 10.36 2.02
C LYS A 88 17.66 10.09 0.52
N LYS A 89 16.86 9.13 0.02
CA LYS A 89 16.90 8.72 -1.40
C LYS A 89 16.24 9.71 -2.36
N SER A 90 15.29 10.51 -1.88
CA SER A 90 14.72 11.61 -2.67
C SER A 90 15.70 12.77 -2.80
N GLU A 91 16.36 13.16 -1.71
CA GLU A 91 17.40 14.22 -1.72
C GLU A 91 18.61 13.84 -2.58
N SER A 92 19.04 12.56 -2.54
CA SER A 92 20.12 12.03 -3.39
C SER A 92 19.72 11.74 -4.83
N ARG A 93 18.43 11.82 -5.16
CA ARG A 93 17.85 11.48 -6.48
C ARG A 93 18.05 10.01 -6.90
N GLU A 94 18.22 9.12 -5.95
CA GLU A 94 18.27 7.68 -6.20
C GLU A 94 16.92 7.10 -6.61
N ILE A 95 15.83 7.74 -6.21
CA ILE A 95 14.46 7.39 -6.61
C ILE A 95 13.77 8.60 -7.26
N ILE A 96 12.87 8.33 -8.18
CA ILE A 96 12.02 9.37 -8.78
C ILE A 96 10.83 9.60 -7.84
N THR A 97 10.76 10.80 -7.28
CA THR A 97 9.63 11.21 -6.46
C THR A 97 8.87 12.32 -7.15
N LYS A 98 7.56 12.22 -7.17
CA LYS A 98 6.69 13.30 -7.59
C LYS A 98 5.71 13.57 -6.46
N GLU A 99 5.62 14.83 -6.09
CA GLU A 99 4.65 15.23 -5.10
C GLU A 99 3.24 14.90 -5.57
N GLY A 100 2.43 14.41 -4.66
CA GLY A 100 1.03 14.15 -4.87
C GLY A 100 0.19 14.86 -3.83
N ALA A 101 -1.11 14.77 -3.99
CA ALA A 101 -2.06 15.12 -2.95
C ALA A 101 -2.98 13.93 -2.70
N CYS A 102 -3.50 13.82 -1.48
CA CYS A 102 -4.35 12.69 -1.10
C CYS A 102 -5.58 12.55 -2.01
N GLN A 103 -6.26 13.67 -2.28
CA GLN A 103 -7.51 13.65 -3.04
C GLN A 103 -7.33 13.16 -4.50
N PRO A 104 -6.34 13.59 -5.30
CA PRO A 104 -6.13 13.05 -6.64
C PRO A 104 -5.79 11.55 -6.64
N ILE A 105 -5.01 11.07 -5.68
CA ILE A 105 -4.68 9.64 -5.59
C ILE A 105 -5.96 8.83 -5.31
N ILE A 106 -6.77 9.25 -4.35
CA ILE A 106 -8.06 8.61 -4.06
C ILE A 106 -8.98 8.66 -5.30
N ALA A 107 -9.04 9.80 -6.00
CA ALA A 107 -9.85 9.94 -7.20
C ALA A 107 -9.38 9.01 -8.32
N GLY A 108 -8.08 8.85 -8.50
CA GLY A 108 -7.49 7.92 -9.46
C GLY A 108 -7.84 6.47 -9.16
N PHE A 109 -7.74 6.01 -7.91
CA PHE A 109 -8.17 4.67 -7.50
C PHE A 109 -9.69 4.48 -7.68
N ARG A 110 -10.50 5.50 -7.35
CA ARG A 110 -11.95 5.44 -7.56
C ARG A 110 -12.31 5.33 -9.03
N ALA A 111 -11.66 6.08 -9.91
CA ALA A 111 -11.87 6.00 -11.35
C ALA A 111 -11.59 4.58 -11.85
N ALA A 112 -10.45 3.99 -11.48
CA ALA A 112 -10.10 2.62 -11.84
C ALA A 112 -11.12 1.61 -11.28
N ALA A 113 -11.48 1.71 -10.00
CA ALA A 113 -12.47 0.84 -9.37
C ALA A 113 -13.86 0.91 -10.00
N MET A 114 -14.20 2.02 -10.65
CA MET A 114 -15.45 2.23 -11.39
C MET A 114 -15.35 1.83 -12.87
N GLY A 115 -14.16 1.49 -13.36
CA GLY A 115 -13.92 1.20 -14.78
C GLY A 115 -14.05 2.41 -15.69
N ILE A 116 -13.81 3.63 -15.16
CA ILE A 116 -13.85 4.87 -15.94
C ILE A 116 -12.44 5.46 -16.11
N PRO A 117 -12.14 6.14 -17.23
CA PRO A 117 -10.79 6.58 -17.52
C PRO A 117 -10.29 7.72 -16.63
N SER A 118 -11.18 8.48 -16.02
CA SER A 118 -10.85 9.59 -15.14
C SER A 118 -12.02 9.98 -14.23
N LEU A 119 -11.70 10.67 -13.13
CA LEU A 119 -12.69 11.29 -12.23
C LEU A 119 -12.33 12.75 -12.03
N THR A 120 -13.34 13.63 -12.02
CA THR A 120 -13.14 15.08 -11.78
C THR A 120 -13.23 15.41 -10.29
N ILE A 121 -12.37 16.33 -9.86
CA ILE A 121 -12.32 16.86 -8.48
C ILE A 121 -12.23 18.38 -8.49
N ARG A 122 -12.61 19.02 -7.38
CA ARG A 122 -12.50 20.47 -7.17
C ARG A 122 -11.15 20.91 -6.61
N GLY A 123 -10.41 20.00 -6.01
CA GLY A 123 -9.14 20.32 -5.37
C GLY A 123 -8.03 20.66 -6.36
N MET A 124 -6.97 21.31 -5.86
CA MET A 124 -5.72 21.64 -6.54
C MET A 124 -5.77 22.82 -7.53
N LEU A 125 -6.91 23.40 -7.83
CA LEU A 125 -6.99 24.61 -8.66
C LEU A 125 -6.16 25.74 -8.04
N GLY A 126 -5.29 26.37 -8.85
CA GLY A 126 -4.39 27.43 -8.39
C GLY A 126 -3.16 26.92 -7.61
N SER A 127 -2.87 25.63 -7.66
CA SER A 127 -1.69 25.01 -7.07
C SER A 127 -0.72 24.53 -8.15
N ASP A 128 0.59 24.70 -7.92
CA ASP A 128 1.66 24.21 -8.80
C ASP A 128 1.74 22.67 -8.85
N LEU A 129 1.02 21.98 -7.97
CA LEU A 129 0.95 20.50 -7.96
C LEU A 129 0.39 19.91 -9.26
N LEU A 130 -0.34 20.70 -10.04
CA LEU A 130 -0.84 20.27 -11.37
C LEU A 130 0.30 20.03 -12.36
N GLU A 131 1.41 20.75 -12.22
CA GLU A 131 2.56 20.68 -13.12
C GLU A 131 3.54 19.55 -12.72
N ILE A 132 3.50 19.10 -11.46
CA ILE A 132 4.49 18.16 -10.88
C ILE A 132 4.03 16.71 -10.99
N SER A 133 2.74 16.46 -11.11
CA SER A 133 2.11 15.16 -10.85
C SER A 133 2.05 14.25 -12.09
N GLU A 134 3.20 13.87 -12.67
CA GLU A 134 3.25 13.10 -13.93
C GLU A 134 3.58 11.60 -13.79
N ILE A 135 3.85 11.05 -12.59
CA ILE A 135 4.35 9.67 -12.47
C ILE A 135 3.29 8.64 -12.87
N LEU A 136 2.12 8.73 -12.26
CA LEU A 136 1.01 7.79 -12.46
C LEU A 136 -0.27 8.58 -12.68
N GLY A 137 -0.66 8.67 -13.92
CA GLY A 137 -1.83 9.43 -14.28
C GLY A 137 -1.55 10.93 -14.41
N SER A 138 -2.00 11.49 -15.47
CA SER A 138 -2.02 12.91 -15.70
C SER A 138 -3.20 13.53 -14.96
N GLN A 139 -3.02 14.76 -14.57
CA GLN A 139 -4.08 15.62 -14.06
C GLN A 139 -4.23 16.78 -15.03
N GLN A 140 -5.44 17.11 -15.38
CA GLN A 140 -5.71 18.15 -16.35
C GLN A 140 -6.87 19.01 -15.88
N GLN A 141 -6.73 20.34 -16.01
CA GLN A 141 -7.86 21.23 -15.81
C GLN A 141 -8.87 21.03 -16.95
N VAL A 142 -10.13 20.89 -16.59
CA VAL A 142 -11.27 20.74 -17.49
C VAL A 142 -12.40 21.68 -17.06
N GLU A 143 -13.33 21.91 -17.95
CA GLU A 143 -14.56 22.63 -17.66
C GLU A 143 -15.73 21.63 -17.63
N ASP A 144 -16.52 21.67 -16.57
CA ASP A 144 -17.70 20.82 -16.45
C ASP A 144 -18.74 21.23 -17.53
N PRO A 145 -19.19 20.31 -18.37
CA PRO A 145 -20.06 20.63 -19.50
C PRO A 145 -21.47 21.08 -19.12
N PHE A 146 -21.89 20.86 -17.88
CA PHE A 146 -23.23 21.20 -17.40
C PHE A 146 -23.25 22.51 -16.63
N THR A 147 -22.21 22.80 -15.89
CA THR A 147 -22.15 23.94 -14.94
C THR A 147 -21.17 25.03 -15.36
N GLY A 148 -20.21 24.74 -16.28
CA GLY A 148 -19.11 25.63 -16.63
C GLY A 148 -18.05 25.75 -15.53
N GLU A 149 -18.12 24.95 -14.46
CA GLU A 149 -17.17 25.00 -13.35
C GLU A 149 -15.81 24.44 -13.79
N LYS A 150 -14.72 25.11 -13.40
CA LYS A 150 -13.37 24.58 -13.57
C LYS A 150 -13.11 23.46 -12.57
N LEU A 151 -12.69 22.32 -13.09
CA LEU A 151 -12.40 21.11 -12.32
C LEU A 151 -11.04 20.54 -12.75
N ILE A 152 -10.53 19.59 -11.97
CA ILE A 152 -9.35 18.80 -12.31
C ILE A 152 -9.78 17.38 -12.65
N ALA A 153 -9.59 16.96 -13.89
CA ALA A 153 -9.72 15.57 -14.30
C ALA A 153 -8.47 14.81 -13.85
N VAL A 154 -8.67 13.77 -13.08
CA VAL A 154 -7.62 12.86 -12.61
C VAL A 154 -7.78 11.54 -13.34
N ARG A 155 -6.74 11.11 -14.05
CA ARG A 155 -6.71 9.82 -14.74
C ARG A 155 -6.79 8.67 -13.75
N ALA A 156 -7.45 7.58 -14.13
CA ALA A 156 -7.49 6.33 -13.37
C ALA A 156 -6.08 5.83 -13.00
N ILE A 157 -5.94 5.37 -11.77
CA ILE A 157 -4.72 4.71 -11.26
C ILE A 157 -5.07 3.23 -11.09
N GLU A 158 -4.48 2.41 -11.95
CA GLU A 158 -4.67 0.95 -11.99
C GLU A 158 -3.38 0.27 -11.51
N PRO A 159 -3.25 -0.07 -10.21
CA PRO A 159 -2.09 -0.82 -9.74
C PRO A 159 -1.99 -2.19 -10.40
N ASP A 160 -0.77 -2.65 -10.67
CA ASP A 160 -0.55 -4.04 -11.07
C ASP A 160 -0.82 -4.98 -9.89
N VAL A 161 -0.42 -4.56 -8.68
CA VAL A 161 -0.64 -5.33 -7.45
C VAL A 161 -1.14 -4.44 -6.31
N ALA A 162 -2.19 -4.89 -5.63
CA ALA A 162 -2.60 -4.40 -4.32
C ALA A 162 -2.33 -5.48 -3.26
N VAL A 163 -1.63 -5.12 -2.19
CA VAL A 163 -1.39 -6.00 -1.03
C VAL A 163 -2.14 -5.45 0.16
N ILE A 164 -3.10 -6.20 0.67
CA ILE A 164 -4.02 -5.74 1.72
C ILE A 164 -3.98 -6.69 2.92
N HIS A 165 -3.62 -6.16 4.08
CA HIS A 165 -3.66 -6.91 5.34
C HIS A 165 -5.03 -6.77 6.00
N VAL A 166 -5.57 -7.91 6.48
CA VAL A 166 -6.92 -7.99 7.06
C VAL A 166 -6.93 -8.83 8.33
N GLN A 167 -7.96 -8.70 9.14
CA GLN A 167 -8.12 -9.52 10.35
C GLN A 167 -8.48 -10.97 10.01
N GLU A 168 -9.42 -11.19 9.08
CA GLU A 168 -9.90 -12.53 8.73
C GLU A 168 -10.02 -12.70 7.23
N ALA A 169 -9.61 -13.85 6.73
CA ALA A 169 -9.91 -14.28 5.36
C ALA A 169 -10.31 -15.75 5.33
N ASP A 170 -10.96 -16.19 4.25
CA ASP A 170 -11.14 -17.61 3.97
C ASP A 170 -10.21 -18.08 2.84
N GLU A 171 -10.15 -19.39 2.65
CA GLU A 171 -9.33 -20.00 1.62
C GLU A 171 -9.72 -19.62 0.17
N TYR A 172 -10.88 -19.02 -0.02
CA TYR A 172 -11.38 -18.62 -1.33
C TYR A 172 -11.11 -17.15 -1.65
N GLY A 173 -10.70 -16.35 -0.66
CA GLY A 173 -10.40 -14.93 -0.84
C GLY A 173 -11.45 -13.96 -0.31
N ASN A 174 -12.48 -14.43 0.39
CA ASN A 174 -13.32 -13.49 1.13
C ASN A 174 -12.54 -12.93 2.30
N ALA A 175 -12.64 -11.61 2.52
CA ALA A 175 -11.90 -10.94 3.59
C ALA A 175 -12.77 -9.99 4.40
N ARG A 176 -12.54 -9.95 5.71
CA ARG A 176 -13.14 -9.04 6.66
C ARG A 176 -12.11 -8.05 7.18
N ILE A 177 -12.50 -6.81 7.25
CA ILE A 177 -11.71 -5.73 7.85
C ILE A 177 -12.52 -5.17 9.00
N GLU A 178 -11.91 -5.14 10.17
CA GLU A 178 -12.44 -4.48 11.36
C GLU A 178 -11.79 -3.10 11.51
N GLY A 179 -12.58 -2.14 12.01
CA GLY A 179 -12.15 -0.74 12.12
C GLY A 179 -12.17 0.03 10.80
N PRO A 180 -11.32 1.04 10.64
CA PRO A 180 -11.29 1.90 9.46
C PRO A 180 -10.92 1.12 8.19
N LEU A 181 -11.68 1.31 7.12
CA LEU A 181 -11.47 0.66 5.83
C LEU A 181 -10.45 1.38 4.95
N TYR A 182 -10.25 2.67 5.19
CA TYR A 182 -9.46 3.54 4.31
C TYR A 182 -9.83 3.34 2.83
N GLU A 183 -8.85 3.17 1.96
CA GLU A 183 -9.03 2.92 0.53
C GLU A 183 -8.97 1.43 0.15
N ASP A 184 -8.88 0.49 1.09
CA ASP A 184 -8.60 -0.93 0.84
C ASP A 184 -9.55 -1.56 -0.19
N VAL A 185 -10.86 -1.35 -0.01
CA VAL A 185 -11.87 -1.90 -0.92
C VAL A 185 -11.78 -1.28 -2.32
N ILE A 186 -11.41 0.00 -2.40
CA ILE A 186 -11.24 0.72 -3.66
C ILE A 186 -9.97 0.21 -4.36
N LYS A 187 -8.86 0.06 -3.63
CA LYS A 187 -7.60 -0.50 -4.13
C LYS A 187 -7.78 -1.94 -4.63
N ALA A 188 -8.52 -2.77 -3.89
CA ALA A 188 -8.84 -4.13 -4.32
C ALA A 188 -9.64 -4.18 -5.63
N LYS A 189 -10.50 -3.19 -5.90
CA LYS A 189 -11.25 -3.09 -7.16
C LYS A 189 -10.46 -2.46 -8.29
N ALA A 190 -9.46 -1.65 -7.97
CA ALA A 190 -8.66 -0.91 -8.94
C ALA A 190 -7.48 -1.73 -9.48
N ALA A 191 -6.95 -2.64 -8.66
CA ALA A 191 -5.75 -3.41 -9.00
C ALA A 191 -6.04 -4.59 -9.93
N LYS A 192 -5.03 -4.98 -10.72
CA LYS A 192 -5.09 -6.17 -11.60
C LYS A 192 -4.89 -7.46 -10.83
N THR A 193 -4.05 -7.44 -9.79
CA THR A 193 -3.78 -8.57 -8.89
C THR A 193 -3.99 -8.11 -7.45
N VAL A 194 -4.75 -8.87 -6.68
CA VAL A 194 -5.03 -8.58 -5.27
C VAL A 194 -4.50 -9.70 -4.39
N ILE A 195 -3.59 -9.36 -3.49
CA ILE A 195 -3.02 -10.27 -2.50
C ILE A 195 -3.56 -9.85 -1.13
N VAL A 196 -4.23 -10.76 -0.45
CA VAL A 196 -4.71 -10.56 0.92
C VAL A 196 -3.78 -11.30 1.86
N THR A 197 -3.24 -10.60 2.87
CA THR A 197 -2.59 -11.23 4.02
C THR A 197 -3.54 -11.14 5.21
N ALA A 198 -3.71 -12.21 5.97
CA ALA A 198 -4.72 -12.29 7.03
C ALA A 198 -4.14 -12.78 8.35
N GLU A 199 -4.56 -12.16 9.44
CA GLU A 199 -4.23 -12.61 10.80
C GLU A 199 -4.77 -14.02 11.04
N GLU A 200 -5.98 -14.29 10.58
CA GLU A 200 -6.65 -15.58 10.75
C GLU A 200 -7.26 -16.06 9.43
N ILE A 201 -7.11 -17.36 9.17
CA ILE A 201 -7.85 -18.03 8.11
C ILE A 201 -9.02 -18.77 8.75
N ILE A 202 -10.24 -18.28 8.49
CA ILE A 202 -11.47 -18.86 9.01
C ILE A 202 -12.25 -19.59 7.91
N SER A 203 -13.16 -20.48 8.31
CA SER A 203 -13.93 -21.25 7.35
C SER A 203 -14.92 -20.39 6.55
N ASN A 204 -15.15 -20.74 5.28
CA ASN A 204 -16.20 -20.11 4.47
C ASN A 204 -17.59 -20.18 5.11
N VAL A 205 -17.83 -21.19 5.97
CA VAL A 205 -19.10 -21.29 6.71
C VAL A 205 -19.29 -20.08 7.63
N GLU A 206 -18.23 -19.60 8.28
CA GLU A 206 -18.30 -18.40 9.13
C GLU A 206 -18.60 -17.15 8.32
N PHE A 207 -18.04 -17.02 7.12
CA PHE A 207 -18.39 -15.92 6.19
C PHE A 207 -19.87 -15.96 5.81
N ARG A 208 -20.42 -17.15 5.53
CA ARG A 208 -21.85 -17.34 5.17
C ARG A 208 -22.81 -16.99 6.31
N LYS A 209 -22.42 -17.14 7.57
CA LYS A 209 -23.24 -16.73 8.73
C LYS A 209 -23.44 -15.22 8.81
N ASN A 210 -22.45 -14.45 8.36
CA ASN A 210 -22.51 -12.97 8.35
C ASN A 210 -21.88 -12.41 7.07
N PRO A 211 -22.55 -12.52 5.92
CA PRO A 211 -22.00 -12.06 4.65
C PRO A 211 -21.83 -10.54 4.56
N ALA A 212 -22.60 -9.77 5.32
CA ALA A 212 -22.47 -8.31 5.38
C ALA A 212 -21.15 -7.82 5.99
N ALA A 213 -20.47 -8.65 6.78
CA ALA A 213 -19.15 -8.36 7.33
C ALA A 213 -18.02 -8.50 6.28
N THR A 214 -18.26 -9.17 5.16
CA THR A 214 -17.29 -9.30 4.07
C THR A 214 -17.06 -7.93 3.42
N LYS A 215 -15.82 -7.46 3.41
CA LYS A 215 -15.42 -6.18 2.81
C LYS A 215 -14.78 -6.36 1.44
N ILE A 216 -13.97 -7.39 1.28
CA ILE A 216 -13.37 -7.77 -0.01
C ILE A 216 -13.92 -9.15 -0.37
N PRO A 217 -14.72 -9.25 -1.44
CA PRO A 217 -15.27 -10.52 -1.88
C PRO A 217 -14.24 -11.34 -2.68
N HIS A 218 -14.34 -12.65 -2.60
CA HIS A 218 -13.41 -13.63 -3.16
C HIS A 218 -13.05 -13.42 -4.65
N PHE A 219 -13.98 -12.93 -5.45
CA PHE A 219 -13.76 -12.74 -6.90
C PHE A 219 -12.82 -11.58 -7.24
N LEU A 220 -12.39 -10.79 -6.25
CA LEU A 220 -11.36 -9.76 -6.40
C LEU A 220 -9.97 -10.26 -6.00
N VAL A 221 -9.84 -11.44 -5.36
CA VAL A 221 -8.61 -11.86 -4.67
C VAL A 221 -7.93 -13.01 -5.43
N ASP A 222 -6.66 -12.83 -5.74
CA ASP A 222 -5.84 -13.80 -6.47
C ASP A 222 -5.02 -14.70 -5.53
N ALA A 223 -4.65 -14.19 -4.35
CA ALA A 223 -3.93 -14.97 -3.35
C ALA A 223 -4.30 -14.54 -1.92
N VAL A 224 -4.39 -15.51 -1.02
CA VAL A 224 -4.55 -15.32 0.42
C VAL A 224 -3.35 -15.93 1.14
N VAL A 225 -2.74 -15.18 2.04
CA VAL A 225 -1.60 -15.63 2.83
C VAL A 225 -1.94 -15.52 4.32
N HIS A 226 -1.77 -16.61 5.07
CA HIS A 226 -1.88 -16.57 6.54
C HIS A 226 -0.67 -15.85 7.13
N ALA A 227 -0.91 -14.76 7.82
CA ALA A 227 0.12 -13.82 8.28
C ALA A 227 -0.21 -13.30 9.70
N PRO A 228 -0.13 -14.15 10.74
CA PRO A 228 -0.30 -13.69 12.11
C PRO A 228 0.73 -12.61 12.46
N ASN A 229 0.29 -11.53 13.09
CA ASN A 229 1.08 -10.32 13.32
C ASN A 229 1.67 -9.70 12.04
N GLY A 230 1.00 -9.91 10.91
CA GLY A 230 1.51 -9.54 9.59
C GLY A 230 1.65 -8.05 9.35
N ALA A 231 0.99 -7.20 10.15
CA ALA A 231 1.17 -5.75 10.10
C ALA A 231 2.25 -5.22 11.06
N TYR A 232 2.79 -6.05 11.98
CA TYR A 232 3.80 -5.57 12.94
C TYR A 232 5.02 -4.93 12.24
N PRO A 233 5.49 -3.73 12.69
CA PRO A 233 5.18 -2.99 13.91
C PRO A 233 3.97 -2.04 13.83
N CYS A 234 3.24 -2.03 12.72
CA CYS A 234 1.99 -1.29 12.62
C CYS A 234 0.89 -2.00 13.43
N SER A 235 -0.20 -1.28 13.73
CA SER A 235 -1.33 -1.88 14.44
C SER A 235 -2.21 -2.73 13.52
N CYS A 236 -2.95 -3.64 14.13
CA CYS A 236 -4.11 -4.28 13.53
C CYS A 236 -5.27 -4.18 14.53
N PHE A 237 -6.30 -3.41 14.19
CA PHE A 237 -7.41 -3.12 15.09
C PHE A 237 -8.02 -4.41 15.68
N ASN A 238 -8.30 -4.43 16.98
CA ASN A 238 -8.74 -5.59 17.75
C ASN A 238 -7.75 -6.77 17.82
N ARG A 239 -6.50 -6.60 17.38
CA ARG A 239 -5.44 -7.60 17.47
C ARG A 239 -4.26 -7.09 18.28
N TYR A 240 -3.65 -6.00 17.86
CA TYR A 240 -2.50 -5.37 18.53
C TYR A 240 -2.37 -3.90 18.15
N GLU A 241 -1.73 -3.15 19.03
CA GLU A 241 -1.42 -1.73 18.85
C GLU A 241 -0.11 -1.51 18.09
N VAL A 242 0.14 -0.25 17.71
CA VAL A 242 1.42 0.17 17.10
C VAL A 242 2.56 0.01 18.10
N ASP A 243 3.65 -0.63 17.68
CA ASP A 243 4.90 -0.65 18.44
C ASP A 243 5.75 0.57 18.05
N TYR A 244 5.50 1.69 18.74
CA TYR A 244 6.25 2.93 18.52
C TYR A 244 7.73 2.82 18.92
N ASP A 245 8.10 1.92 19.81
CA ASP A 245 9.49 1.74 20.22
C ASP A 245 10.27 1.06 19.09
N HIS A 246 9.70 0.05 18.45
CA HIS A 246 10.26 -0.55 17.25
C HIS A 246 10.35 0.45 16.08
N ILE A 247 9.35 1.31 15.89
CA ILE A 247 9.41 2.34 14.85
C ILE A 247 10.52 3.37 15.15
N ARG A 248 10.73 3.75 16.41
CA ARG A 248 11.86 4.61 16.81
C ARG A 248 13.20 3.92 16.57
N GLU A 249 13.30 2.62 16.86
CA GLU A 249 14.48 1.81 16.55
C GLU A 249 14.78 1.82 15.05
N TYR A 250 13.75 1.58 14.20
CA TYR A 250 13.87 1.68 12.75
C TYR A 250 14.42 3.03 12.30
N ILE A 251 13.82 4.14 12.77
CA ILE A 251 14.28 5.49 12.47
C ILE A 251 15.74 5.69 12.90
N ALA A 252 16.10 5.24 14.09
CA ALA A 252 17.45 5.34 14.61
C ALA A 252 18.44 4.49 13.78
N ALA A 253 18.04 3.31 13.33
CA ALA A 253 18.87 2.46 12.47
C ALA A 253 19.17 3.15 11.13
N VAL A 254 18.19 3.78 10.50
CA VAL A 254 18.39 4.53 9.25
C VAL A 254 19.27 5.76 9.46
N ASN A 255 18.99 6.56 10.51
CA ASN A 255 19.70 7.82 10.75
C ASN A 255 21.16 7.63 11.17
N ASN A 256 21.49 6.49 11.77
CA ASN A 256 22.85 6.15 12.22
C ASN A 256 23.58 5.18 11.26
N ASP A 257 23.14 5.07 10.00
CA ASP A 257 23.73 4.20 8.97
C ASP A 257 23.83 2.71 9.37
N ARG A 258 22.87 2.25 10.19
CA ARG A 258 22.76 0.86 10.67
C ARG A 258 21.58 0.11 10.03
N PHE A 259 21.01 0.67 8.96
CA PHE A 259 19.83 0.07 8.29
C PHE A 259 20.11 -1.34 7.75
N GLY A 260 21.34 -1.62 7.29
CA GLY A 260 21.70 -2.99 6.89
C GLY A 260 21.57 -4.00 8.02
N LYS A 261 21.96 -3.65 9.26
CA LYS A 261 21.77 -4.51 10.43
C LYS A 261 20.29 -4.72 10.75
N TYR A 262 19.48 -3.67 10.62
CA TYR A 262 18.04 -3.77 10.79
C TYR A 262 17.42 -4.76 9.77
N LEU A 263 17.84 -4.70 8.50
CA LEU A 263 17.40 -5.66 7.49
C LEU A 263 17.86 -7.09 7.82
N ASP A 264 19.10 -7.28 8.27
CA ASP A 264 19.60 -8.59 8.65
C ASP A 264 18.78 -9.20 9.78
N GLU A 265 18.42 -8.42 10.80
CA GLU A 265 17.66 -8.85 11.97
C GLU A 265 16.17 -9.08 11.65
N TYR A 266 15.50 -8.07 11.10
CA TYR A 266 14.04 -8.05 10.99
C TYR A 266 13.49 -8.50 9.64
N VAL A 267 14.33 -8.58 8.61
CA VAL A 267 13.91 -9.03 7.28
C VAL A 267 14.50 -10.39 6.94
N TYR A 268 15.80 -10.59 7.12
CA TYR A 268 16.46 -11.84 6.74
C TYR A 268 16.55 -12.88 7.86
N GLY A 269 16.20 -12.52 9.11
CA GLY A 269 16.28 -13.41 10.26
C GLY A 269 17.72 -13.84 10.62
N ARG A 270 18.71 -13.05 10.24
CA ARG A 270 20.11 -13.27 10.53
C ARG A 270 20.46 -12.58 11.86
N ALA A 271 19.98 -13.14 12.97
CA ALA A 271 20.33 -12.62 14.29
C ALA A 271 21.86 -12.66 14.48
N GLY A 272 22.47 -11.50 14.64
CA GLY A 272 23.85 -11.18 15.02
C GLY A 272 24.90 -12.29 14.93
N SER A 273 25.72 -12.27 13.90
CA SER A 273 27.07 -12.82 13.97
C SER A 273 28.05 -11.79 14.47
#